data_7ce1cd4e48599c2492cdbb76c7a587f8
#
_entry.id   7ce1cd4e48599c2492cdbb76c7a587f8
#
_cell.length_a   1.000
_cell.length_b   1.000
_cell.length_c   1.000
_cell.angle_alpha   90.00
_cell.angle_beta   90.00
_cell.angle_gamma   90.00
#
_symmetry.space_group_name_H-M   'P 1'
#
loop_
_entity.id
_entity.type
_entity.pdbx_description
1 polymer ?
#
loop_
_entity_poly.entity_id
_entity_poly.type
_entity_poly.pdbx_seq_one_letter_code
_entity_poly.pdbx_strand_id
1 'polypeptide(L)'
;MQEALLIPEIRPERFLDPSAGTGMFISTLKDVPEIHCFEKDRLTGRILSSLYPESKVNIEGFQSIQPYYNGYFDVVSSNIPFGNTRIYDRDFDRSDDPVRKSSLAAVHNYFFLKGMDTLREGGILAYITTSGVMDSPQNRPVRDWLVNHANLVSTIRLPDNLFTDAGTEVGSDLI
;
A
#
# COMPACT_ATOMS: atom_id res chain seq x y z
N MET A 1 6.41 -1.28 -12.96
CA MET A 1 6.48 -0.43 -11.77
C MET A 1 7.87 0.13 -11.48
N GLN A 2 8.96 -0.62 -11.74
CA GLN A 2 10.33 -0.07 -11.67
C GLN A 2 10.48 1.26 -12.44
N GLU A 3 9.92 1.38 -13.63
CA GLU A 3 10.03 2.60 -14.44
C GLU A 3 9.18 3.77 -13.91
N ALA A 4 8.05 3.50 -13.25
CA ALA A 4 7.21 4.55 -12.69
C ALA A 4 7.79 5.18 -11.41
N LEU A 5 8.63 4.45 -10.67
CA LEU A 5 9.38 4.94 -9.52
C LEU A 5 10.79 5.44 -9.89
N LEU A 6 11.25 5.16 -11.13
CA LEU A 6 12.49 5.66 -11.70
C LEU A 6 12.33 7.09 -12.27
N ILE A 7 11.54 7.94 -11.63
CA ILE A 7 11.67 9.36 -11.88
C ILE A 7 13.01 9.76 -11.28
N PRO A 8 14.03 10.14 -12.08
CA PRO A 8 15.41 10.36 -11.57
C PRO A 8 15.53 11.43 -10.49
N GLU A 9 14.46 12.16 -10.25
CA GLU A 9 14.38 13.28 -9.32
C GLU A 9 13.77 12.91 -7.96
N ILE A 10 13.08 11.77 -7.83
CA ILE A 10 12.51 11.34 -6.55
C ILE A 10 13.49 10.37 -5.89
N ARG A 11 14.23 10.89 -4.91
CA ARG A 11 15.07 10.09 -4.00
C ARG A 11 14.37 10.03 -2.65
N PRO A 12 13.55 9.02 -2.39
CA PRO A 12 12.91 8.89 -1.10
C PRO A 12 13.98 8.63 -0.02
N GLU A 13 13.88 9.32 1.10
CA GLU A 13 14.67 9.00 2.29
C GLU A 13 13.99 7.91 3.12
N ARG A 14 12.65 7.88 3.09
CA ARG A 14 11.82 6.98 3.88
C ARG A 14 10.75 6.31 3.02
N PHE A 15 10.86 5.02 2.91
CA PHE A 15 9.99 4.17 2.11
C PHE A 15 9.19 3.21 2.99
N LEU A 16 7.91 3.01 2.66
CA LEU A 16 7.04 2.02 3.32
C LEU A 16 6.45 1.05 2.30
N ASP A 17 6.61 -0.25 2.55
CA ASP A 17 5.85 -1.31 1.91
C ASP A 17 4.92 -1.97 2.95
N PRO A 18 3.60 -1.68 2.92
CA PRO A 18 2.66 -2.17 3.91
C PRO A 18 2.22 -3.64 3.72
N SER A 19 2.65 -4.31 2.63
CA SER A 19 2.38 -5.74 2.35
C SER A 19 3.50 -6.33 1.50
N ALA A 20 4.69 -6.41 2.10
CA ALA A 20 5.95 -6.54 1.37
C ALA A 20 6.19 -7.93 0.76
N GLY A 21 5.49 -8.97 1.22
CA GLY A 21 5.75 -10.32 0.76
C GLY A 21 7.21 -10.70 0.97
N THR A 22 7.88 -11.16 -0.08
CA THR A 22 9.32 -11.46 -0.08
C THR A 22 10.20 -10.27 -0.47
N GLY A 23 9.63 -9.04 -0.60
CA GLY A 23 10.40 -7.82 -0.84
C GLY A 23 10.62 -7.47 -2.31
N MET A 24 9.68 -7.81 -3.20
CA MET A 24 9.80 -7.52 -4.62
C MET A 24 10.01 -6.03 -4.91
N PHE A 25 9.29 -5.16 -4.21
CA PHE A 25 9.44 -3.70 -4.35
C PHE A 25 10.77 -3.22 -3.79
N ILE A 26 11.20 -3.77 -2.64
CA ILE A 26 12.45 -3.41 -1.98
C ILE A 26 13.64 -3.75 -2.87
N SER A 27 13.60 -4.88 -3.58
CA SER A 27 14.68 -5.34 -4.46
C SER A 27 15.06 -4.31 -5.54
N THR A 28 14.16 -3.38 -5.84
CA THR A 28 14.35 -2.35 -6.87
C THR A 28 14.83 -1.02 -6.32
N LEU A 29 14.77 -0.86 -4.99
CA LEU A 29 15.19 0.36 -4.33
C LEU A 29 16.72 0.35 -4.15
N LYS A 30 17.34 1.44 -4.59
CA LYS A 30 18.77 1.68 -4.38
C LYS A 30 18.92 2.95 -3.56
N ASP A 31 19.83 2.92 -2.61
CA ASP A 31 20.23 4.09 -1.84
C ASP A 31 19.08 4.77 -1.07
N VAL A 32 18.07 4.00 -0.63
CA VAL A 32 17.01 4.49 0.26
C VAL A 32 17.45 4.26 1.70
N PRO A 33 17.68 5.34 2.48
CA PRO A 33 18.25 5.23 3.82
C PRO A 33 17.39 4.48 4.83
N GLU A 34 16.07 4.60 4.70
CA GLU A 34 15.14 4.00 5.65
C GLU A 34 13.99 3.28 4.94
N ILE A 35 13.95 1.96 5.10
CA ILE A 35 12.92 1.10 4.51
C ILE A 35 12.15 0.40 5.63
N HIS A 36 10.83 0.58 5.65
CA HIS A 36 9.91 -0.10 6.53
C HIS A 36 9.04 -1.06 5.76
N CYS A 37 8.81 -2.25 6.33
CA CYS A 37 8.01 -3.30 5.73
C CYS A 37 7.04 -3.88 6.75
N PHE A 38 5.84 -4.18 6.29
CA PHE A 38 4.88 -5.01 7.01
C PHE A 38 4.61 -6.28 6.22
N GLU A 39 4.66 -7.42 6.87
CA GLU A 39 4.27 -8.71 6.30
C GLU A 39 3.55 -9.55 7.37
N LYS A 40 2.31 -9.91 7.09
CA LYS A 40 1.45 -10.59 8.08
C LYS A 40 1.80 -12.07 8.20
N ASP A 41 2.20 -12.71 7.10
CA ASP A 41 2.59 -14.12 7.14
C ASP A 41 3.96 -14.29 7.80
N ARG A 42 3.99 -15.13 8.83
CA ARG A 42 5.19 -15.29 9.67
C ARG A 42 6.37 -15.91 8.94
N LEU A 43 6.10 -16.85 8.02
CA LEU A 43 7.17 -17.51 7.26
C LEU A 43 7.75 -16.53 6.24
N THR A 44 6.89 -15.89 5.46
CA THR A 44 7.26 -14.88 4.47
C THR A 44 7.99 -13.70 5.11
N GLY A 45 7.52 -13.21 6.26
CA GLY A 45 8.17 -12.12 6.98
C GLY A 45 9.57 -12.49 7.52
N ARG A 46 9.80 -13.75 7.93
CA ARG A 46 11.15 -14.22 8.31
C ARG A 46 12.08 -14.30 7.10
N ILE A 47 11.57 -14.75 5.96
CA ILE A 47 12.34 -14.76 4.70
C ILE A 47 12.70 -13.31 4.34
N LEU A 48 11.73 -12.39 4.37
CA LEU A 48 11.93 -10.98 4.11
C LEU A 48 13.01 -10.37 5.00
N SER A 49 12.94 -10.60 6.32
CA SER A 49 13.95 -10.12 7.28
C SER A 49 15.35 -10.66 7.01
N SER A 50 15.45 -11.90 6.49
CA SER A 50 16.72 -12.50 6.16
C SER A 50 17.31 -11.96 4.85
N LEU A 51 16.45 -11.63 3.87
CA LEU A 51 16.86 -11.07 2.59
C LEU A 51 17.27 -9.59 2.68
N TYR A 52 16.60 -8.83 3.59
CA TYR A 52 16.80 -7.40 3.75
C TYR A 52 17.07 -7.03 5.23
N PRO A 53 18.22 -7.41 5.77
CA PRO A 53 18.53 -7.23 7.20
C PRO A 53 18.65 -5.76 7.62
N GLU A 54 18.90 -4.85 6.67
CA GLU A 54 18.96 -3.41 6.92
C GLU A 54 17.58 -2.74 6.96
N SER A 55 16.52 -3.44 6.52
CA SER A 55 15.15 -2.91 6.53
C SER A 55 14.47 -3.19 7.86
N LYS A 56 13.59 -2.29 8.28
CA LYS A 56 12.73 -2.47 9.46
C LYS A 56 11.52 -3.33 9.10
N VAL A 57 11.64 -4.64 9.29
CA VAL A 57 10.59 -5.60 8.96
C VAL A 57 9.71 -5.87 10.19
N ASN A 58 8.41 -5.55 10.06
CA ASN A 58 7.38 -5.85 11.04
C ASN A 58 6.59 -7.08 10.56
N ILE A 59 6.71 -8.21 11.30
CA ILE A 59 5.99 -9.46 10.96
C ILE A 59 4.59 -9.39 11.58
N GLU A 60 3.81 -8.44 11.09
CA GLU A 60 2.47 -8.08 11.55
C GLU A 60 1.67 -7.49 10.39
N GLY A 61 0.35 -7.36 10.56
CA GLY A 61 -0.48 -6.65 9.57
C GLY A 61 -0.30 -5.14 9.65
N PHE A 62 -0.54 -4.46 8.54
CA PHE A 62 -0.36 -2.99 8.42
C PHE A 62 -1.12 -2.18 9.48
N GLN A 63 -2.24 -2.71 10.02
CA GLN A 63 -3.01 -2.06 11.08
C GLN A 63 -2.24 -1.89 12.40
N SER A 64 -1.10 -2.57 12.57
CA SER A 64 -0.24 -2.43 13.76
C SER A 64 0.74 -1.25 13.69
N ILE A 65 0.79 -0.54 12.55
CA ILE A 65 1.67 0.62 12.39
C ILE A 65 1.35 1.67 13.44
N GLN A 66 2.41 2.16 14.09
CA GLN A 66 2.27 3.10 15.20
C GLN A 66 1.88 4.51 14.69
N PRO A 67 1.03 5.24 15.43
CA PRO A 67 0.54 6.57 15.03
C PRO A 67 1.63 7.63 14.81
N TYR A 68 2.82 7.47 15.41
CA TYR A 68 3.92 8.41 15.17
C TYR A 68 4.53 8.32 13.76
N TYR A 69 4.13 7.31 12.96
CA TYR A 69 4.45 7.24 11.54
C TYR A 69 3.43 7.94 10.63
N ASN A 70 2.41 8.59 11.19
CA ASN A 70 1.52 9.42 10.39
C ASN A 70 2.29 10.63 9.83
N GLY A 71 2.11 10.88 8.53
CA GLY A 71 2.83 11.96 7.84
C GLY A 71 4.35 11.76 7.75
N TYR A 72 4.82 10.52 7.77
CA TYR A 72 6.26 10.24 7.93
C TYR A 72 6.95 9.85 6.62
N PHE A 73 6.35 9.00 5.78
CA PHE A 73 7.01 8.40 4.63
C PHE A 73 6.96 9.28 3.39
N ASP A 74 8.05 9.30 2.62
CA ASP A 74 8.14 9.99 1.33
C ASP A 74 7.41 9.22 0.24
N VAL A 75 7.54 7.88 0.29
CA VAL A 75 6.90 6.96 -0.65
C VAL A 75 6.28 5.80 0.12
N VAL A 76 5.02 5.51 -0.19
CA VAL A 76 4.31 4.32 0.28
C VAL A 76 3.90 3.52 -0.96
N SER A 77 4.46 2.33 -1.14
CA SER A 77 4.21 1.52 -2.33
C SER A 77 4.13 0.04 -2.02
N SER A 78 3.18 -0.64 -2.63
CA SER A 78 2.95 -2.08 -2.43
C SER A 78 2.09 -2.69 -3.53
N ASN A 79 2.17 -3.99 -3.67
CA ASN A 79 1.10 -4.81 -4.23
C ASN A 79 0.18 -5.20 -3.06
N ILE A 80 -0.87 -4.41 -2.84
CA ILE A 80 -1.75 -4.57 -1.69
C ILE A 80 -2.66 -5.79 -1.82
N PRO A 81 -3.06 -6.44 -0.72
CA PRO A 81 -3.97 -7.56 -0.77
C PRO A 81 -5.34 -7.16 -1.34
N PHE A 82 -5.98 -8.11 -2.03
CA PHE A 82 -7.26 -7.91 -2.70
C PHE A 82 -8.40 -8.57 -1.92
N GLY A 83 -9.61 -8.04 -2.10
CA GLY A 83 -10.84 -8.68 -1.66
C GLY A 83 -11.57 -7.98 -0.53
N ASN A 84 -12.73 -8.58 -0.19
CA ASN A 84 -13.65 -8.09 0.83
C ASN A 84 -13.32 -8.67 2.22
N THR A 85 -12.03 -8.75 2.53
CA THR A 85 -11.58 -9.16 3.86
C THR A 85 -11.69 -7.97 4.80
N ARG A 86 -12.46 -8.16 5.88
CA ARG A 86 -12.59 -7.13 6.92
C ARG A 86 -11.30 -6.99 7.71
N ILE A 87 -10.88 -5.76 7.91
CA ILE A 87 -9.75 -5.40 8.76
C ILE A 87 -10.28 -4.91 10.11
N TYR A 88 -9.56 -5.20 11.16
CA TYR A 88 -9.82 -4.63 12.48
C TYR A 88 -8.74 -3.59 12.81
N ASP A 89 -9.13 -2.33 12.81
CA ASP A 89 -8.32 -1.19 13.25
C ASP A 89 -9.19 -0.32 14.16
N ARG A 90 -8.77 -0.18 15.42
CA ARG A 90 -9.54 0.51 16.46
C ARG A 90 -9.70 1.99 16.15
N ASP A 91 -8.69 2.62 15.57
CA ASP A 91 -8.70 4.06 15.30
C ASP A 91 -9.67 4.37 14.16
N PHE A 92 -9.67 3.52 13.13
CA PHE A 92 -10.63 3.61 12.03
C PHE A 92 -12.07 3.30 12.49
N ASP A 93 -12.25 2.30 13.33
CA ASP A 93 -13.58 1.92 13.87
C ASP A 93 -14.19 3.02 14.74
N ARG A 94 -13.37 3.79 15.44
CA ARG A 94 -13.79 4.90 16.31
C ARG A 94 -13.76 6.26 15.63
N SER A 95 -13.28 6.36 14.40
CA SER A 95 -13.21 7.61 13.66
C SER A 95 -14.60 8.24 13.48
N ASP A 96 -14.70 9.55 13.53
CA ASP A 96 -15.90 10.27 13.17
C ASP A 96 -16.13 10.32 11.65
N ASP A 97 -15.11 10.01 10.85
CA ASP A 97 -15.21 9.91 9.40
C ASP A 97 -15.88 8.58 8.98
N PRO A 98 -17.08 8.63 8.37
CA PRO A 98 -17.80 7.43 7.95
C PRO A 98 -17.06 6.64 6.85
N VAL A 99 -16.21 7.29 6.05
CA VAL A 99 -15.46 6.62 4.99
C VAL A 99 -14.36 5.75 5.61
N ARG A 100 -13.70 6.22 6.67
CA ARG A 100 -12.73 5.40 7.43
C ARG A 100 -13.39 4.16 8.02
N LYS A 101 -14.56 4.29 8.66
CA LYS A 101 -15.30 3.13 9.18
C LYS A 101 -15.67 2.14 8.09
N SER A 102 -16.22 2.63 6.98
CA SER A 102 -16.65 1.78 5.87
C SER A 102 -15.48 1.10 5.15
N SER A 103 -14.30 1.72 5.12
CA SER A 103 -13.11 1.15 4.50
C SER A 103 -12.64 -0.15 5.16
N LEU A 104 -12.99 -0.38 6.44
CA LEU A 104 -12.68 -1.63 7.16
C LEU A 104 -13.33 -2.87 6.55
N ALA A 105 -14.37 -2.72 5.71
CA ALA A 105 -15.07 -3.83 5.07
C ALA A 105 -14.29 -4.48 3.92
N ALA A 106 -13.35 -3.76 3.32
CA ALA A 106 -12.54 -4.23 2.19
C ALA A 106 -11.07 -3.84 2.39
N VAL A 107 -10.20 -4.86 2.38
CA VAL A 107 -8.77 -4.68 2.69
C VAL A 107 -8.10 -3.61 1.81
N HIS A 108 -8.38 -3.60 0.51
CA HIS A 108 -7.81 -2.61 -0.40
C HIS A 108 -8.23 -1.17 -0.06
N ASN A 109 -9.48 -0.95 0.33
CA ASN A 109 -9.96 0.37 0.74
C ASN A 109 -9.25 0.87 2.01
N TYR A 110 -9.10 -0.03 2.98
CA TYR A 110 -8.34 0.27 4.20
C TYR A 110 -6.89 0.66 3.91
N PHE A 111 -6.22 -0.10 3.03
CA PHE A 111 -4.82 0.17 2.68
C PHE A 111 -4.63 1.55 2.06
N PHE A 112 -5.55 1.99 1.18
CA PHE A 112 -5.49 3.35 0.62
C PHE A 112 -5.58 4.43 1.70
N LEU A 113 -6.58 4.36 2.59
CA LEU A 113 -6.77 5.39 3.61
C LEU A 113 -5.63 5.36 4.64
N LYS A 114 -5.22 4.16 5.08
CA LYS A 114 -4.12 4.02 6.04
C LYS A 114 -2.77 4.43 5.44
N GLY A 115 -2.55 4.12 4.17
CA GLY A 115 -1.37 4.57 3.43
C GLY A 115 -1.30 6.10 3.35
N MET A 116 -2.43 6.75 3.09
CA MET A 116 -2.51 8.22 3.10
C MET A 116 -2.20 8.81 4.47
N ASP A 117 -2.62 8.16 5.57
CA ASP A 117 -2.27 8.63 6.92
C ASP A 117 -0.75 8.64 7.17
N THR A 118 -0.06 7.63 6.64
CA THR A 118 1.39 7.48 6.85
C THR A 118 2.24 8.32 5.89
N LEU A 119 1.64 8.78 4.80
CA LEU A 119 2.30 9.57 3.78
C LEU A 119 2.50 11.02 4.23
N ARG A 120 3.71 11.57 4.08
CA ARG A 120 3.93 13.00 4.34
C ARG A 120 3.29 13.88 3.27
N GLU A 121 3.13 15.16 3.56
CA GLU A 121 2.73 16.13 2.55
C GLU A 121 3.74 16.16 1.38
N GLY A 122 3.24 16.11 0.15
CA GLY A 122 4.04 16.00 -1.08
C GLY A 122 4.68 14.63 -1.31
N GLY A 123 4.33 13.63 -0.49
CA GLY A 123 4.74 12.24 -0.72
C GLY A 123 3.95 11.54 -1.81
N ILE A 124 4.36 10.33 -2.18
CA ILE A 124 3.75 9.54 -3.25
C ILE A 124 3.21 8.22 -2.67
N LEU A 125 1.92 7.97 -2.90
CA LEU A 125 1.27 6.68 -2.70
C LEU A 125 1.14 5.97 -4.05
N ALA A 126 1.65 4.74 -4.17
CA ALA A 126 1.57 3.97 -5.40
C ALA A 126 1.25 2.50 -5.11
N TYR A 127 0.03 2.08 -5.38
CA TYR A 127 -0.42 0.70 -5.12
C TYR A 127 -0.79 -0.04 -6.39
N ILE A 128 -0.38 -1.31 -6.46
CA ILE A 128 -1.03 -2.28 -7.34
C ILE A 128 -2.21 -2.85 -6.56
N THR A 129 -3.39 -2.82 -7.18
CA THR A 129 -4.64 -3.23 -6.56
C THR A 129 -5.60 -3.84 -7.59
N THR A 130 -6.75 -4.35 -7.12
CA THR A 130 -7.81 -4.82 -8.02
C THR A 130 -8.45 -3.67 -8.80
N SER A 131 -8.83 -3.93 -10.06
CA SER A 131 -9.60 -2.99 -10.89
C SER A 131 -10.91 -2.53 -10.23
N GLY A 132 -11.45 -3.31 -9.30
CA GLY A 132 -12.63 -2.95 -8.53
C GLY A 132 -12.49 -1.65 -7.71
N VAL A 133 -11.27 -1.22 -7.38
CA VAL A 133 -11.07 0.08 -6.72
C VAL A 133 -11.56 1.21 -7.60
N MET A 134 -11.24 1.17 -8.89
CA MET A 134 -11.66 2.19 -9.86
C MET A 134 -13.07 1.95 -10.40
N ASP A 135 -13.43 0.70 -10.70
CA ASP A 135 -14.63 0.36 -11.47
C ASP A 135 -15.87 0.16 -10.61
N SER A 136 -15.71 -0.32 -9.34
CA SER A 136 -16.87 -0.66 -8.51
C SER A 136 -17.58 0.58 -7.95
N PRO A 137 -18.91 0.70 -8.13
CA PRO A 137 -19.70 1.76 -7.47
C PRO A 137 -19.60 1.75 -5.94
N GLN A 138 -19.37 0.58 -5.33
CA GLN A 138 -19.25 0.42 -3.87
C GLN A 138 -18.01 1.14 -3.32
N ASN A 139 -16.96 1.29 -4.13
CA ASN A 139 -15.72 1.97 -3.74
C ASN A 139 -15.73 3.47 -4.03
N ARG A 140 -16.84 4.01 -4.57
CA ARG A 140 -16.99 5.46 -4.85
C ARG A 140 -16.70 6.33 -3.63
N PRO A 141 -17.22 6.05 -2.42
CA PRO A 141 -16.93 6.90 -1.26
C PRO A 141 -15.43 7.01 -0.95
N VAL A 142 -14.69 5.91 -1.14
CA VAL A 142 -13.23 5.90 -0.95
C VAL A 142 -12.53 6.73 -2.04
N ARG A 143 -12.93 6.60 -3.31
CA ARG A 143 -12.40 7.44 -4.39
C ARG A 143 -12.67 8.93 -4.16
N ASP A 144 -13.90 9.28 -3.80
CA ASP A 144 -14.29 10.66 -3.49
C ASP A 144 -13.46 11.20 -2.31
N TRP A 145 -13.20 10.37 -1.30
CA TRP A 145 -12.33 10.73 -0.19
C TRP A 145 -10.89 10.98 -0.67
N LEU A 146 -10.33 10.07 -1.46
CA LEU A 146 -8.95 10.17 -1.95
C LEU A 146 -8.72 11.44 -2.78
N VAL A 147 -9.61 11.79 -3.71
CA VAL A 147 -9.47 13.00 -4.56
C VAL A 147 -9.64 14.31 -3.78
N ASN A 148 -10.24 14.25 -2.58
CA ASN A 148 -10.31 15.41 -1.69
C ASN A 148 -9.07 15.56 -0.79
N HIS A 149 -8.22 14.53 -0.69
CA HIS A 149 -7.04 14.52 0.19
C HIS A 149 -5.71 14.40 -0.58
N ALA A 150 -5.74 14.05 -1.86
CA ALA A 150 -4.56 13.92 -2.69
C ALA A 150 -4.85 14.28 -4.15
N ASN A 151 -3.80 14.56 -4.90
CA ASN A 151 -3.87 14.72 -6.35
C ASN A 151 -3.63 13.36 -7.01
N LEU A 152 -4.58 12.92 -7.85
CA LEU A 152 -4.40 11.74 -8.68
C LEU A 152 -3.39 12.04 -9.79
N VAL A 153 -2.23 11.38 -9.75
CA VAL A 153 -1.17 11.56 -10.75
C VAL A 153 -1.43 10.70 -11.98
N SER A 154 -1.76 9.42 -11.75
CA SER A 154 -2.00 8.45 -12.84
C SER A 154 -2.76 7.24 -12.35
N THR A 155 -3.49 6.60 -13.27
CA THR A 155 -4.01 5.24 -13.12
C THR A 155 -3.68 4.44 -14.37
N ILE A 156 -3.15 3.24 -14.20
CA ILE A 156 -2.74 2.38 -15.32
C ILE A 156 -3.41 1.02 -15.13
N ARG A 157 -4.27 0.62 -16.09
CA ARG A 157 -4.80 -0.74 -16.16
C ARG A 157 -3.66 -1.67 -16.58
N LEU A 158 -3.38 -2.65 -15.73
CA LEU A 158 -2.35 -3.65 -15.99
C LEU A 158 -2.92 -4.78 -16.88
N PRO A 159 -2.09 -5.45 -17.69
CA PRO A 159 -2.52 -6.60 -18.47
C PRO A 159 -3.05 -7.73 -17.56
N ASP A 160 -4.14 -8.39 -17.96
CA ASP A 160 -4.82 -9.43 -17.16
C ASP A 160 -3.93 -10.65 -16.88
N ASN A 161 -2.90 -10.88 -17.69
CA ASN A 161 -1.96 -11.98 -17.56
C ASN A 161 -0.77 -11.71 -16.64
N LEU A 162 -0.70 -10.53 -16.00
CA LEU A 162 0.46 -10.14 -15.20
C LEU A 162 0.66 -11.05 -13.97
N PHE A 163 -0.41 -11.65 -13.46
CA PHE A 163 -0.40 -12.49 -12.25
C PHE A 163 -0.74 -13.96 -12.54
N THR A 164 -0.68 -14.40 -13.80
CA THR A 164 -0.99 -15.78 -14.20
C THR A 164 -0.08 -16.78 -13.48
N ASP A 165 1.21 -16.45 -13.31
CA ASP A 165 2.16 -17.29 -12.59
C ASP A 165 1.85 -17.38 -11.07
N ALA A 166 1.11 -16.42 -10.54
CA ALA A 166 0.60 -16.43 -9.17
C ALA A 166 -0.78 -17.12 -9.04
N GLY A 167 -1.29 -17.70 -10.13
CA GLY A 167 -2.57 -18.43 -10.14
C GLY A 167 -3.82 -17.55 -10.07
N THR A 168 -3.71 -16.27 -10.42
CA THR A 168 -4.81 -15.31 -10.34
C THR A 168 -4.97 -14.54 -11.66
N GLU A 169 -6.17 -14.59 -12.24
CA GLU A 169 -6.58 -13.75 -13.38
C GLU A 169 -7.50 -12.64 -12.88
N VAL A 170 -6.94 -11.65 -12.21
CA VAL A 170 -7.70 -10.49 -11.72
C VAL A 170 -7.23 -9.25 -12.44
N GLY A 171 -8.16 -8.51 -13.04
CA GLY A 171 -7.88 -7.18 -13.57
C GLY A 171 -7.31 -6.30 -12.47
N SER A 172 -6.13 -5.77 -12.70
CA SER A 172 -5.38 -4.99 -11.71
C SER A 172 -5.06 -3.62 -12.23
N ASP A 173 -4.98 -2.67 -11.33
CA ASP A 173 -4.62 -1.28 -11.62
C ASP A 173 -3.40 -0.88 -10.78
N LEU A 174 -2.52 -0.07 -11.36
CA LEU A 174 -1.56 0.75 -10.64
C LEU A 174 -2.19 2.13 -10.44
N ILE A 175 -2.33 2.53 -9.20
CA ILE A 175 -2.91 3.82 -8.79
C ILE A 175 -1.91 4.54 -7.90
#